data_f013d1e8595810f01f12913111211bd4
#
_entry.id   f013d1e8595810f01f12913111211bd4
#
_cell.length_a   1.000
_cell.length_b   1.000
_cell.length_c   1.000
_cell.angle_alpha   90.00
_cell.angle_beta   90.00
_cell.angle_gamma   90.00
#
_symmetry.space_group_name_H-M   'P 1'
#
loop_
_entity.id
_entity.type
_entity.pdbx_description
1 polymer ?
#
loop_
_entity_poly.entity_id
_entity_poly.type
_entity_poly.pdbx_seq_one_letter_code
_entity_poly.pdbx_strand_id
1 'polypeptide(L)'
;MLRSKKGFTLIELMVVVAIIGVLALLGLRLYTGQQQKAKNAIVKANAGTIQTLIQAELADTTSSTVDVMVDDGTLFAKSGIHIPDGGPQITNDTTGVVGTVYVVYIDTPAGEEYFTINGNSFSTDGGDVFTTSLTARK
;
A
#
# COMPACT_ATOMS: atom_id res chain seq x y z
N MET A 1 -58.24 -15.18 27.85
CA MET A 1 -58.03 -15.09 26.40
C MET A 1 -56.56 -15.50 26.07
N LEU A 2 -56.40 -16.70 25.49
CA LEU A 2 -55.07 -17.18 25.06
C LEU A 2 -54.77 -16.55 23.70
N ARG A 3 -53.76 -15.68 23.66
CA ARG A 3 -53.25 -15.11 22.42
C ARG A 3 -52.56 -16.25 21.60
N SER A 4 -53.14 -16.59 20.46
CA SER A 4 -52.55 -17.50 19.49
C SER A 4 -51.20 -16.95 19.02
N LYS A 5 -50.09 -17.60 19.34
CA LYS A 5 -48.77 -17.30 18.82
C LYS A 5 -48.71 -17.85 17.38
N LYS A 6 -48.80 -16.95 16.40
CA LYS A 6 -48.50 -17.32 14.99
C LYS A 6 -47.04 -17.65 14.90
N GLY A 7 -46.69 -18.89 14.62
CA GLY A 7 -45.35 -19.34 14.34
C GLY A 7 -44.96 -19.05 12.87
N PHE A 8 -43.68 -18.88 12.61
CA PHE A 8 -43.14 -18.75 11.25
C PHE A 8 -43.31 -20.07 10.47
N THR A 9 -43.64 -19.96 9.20
CA THR A 9 -43.69 -21.13 8.30
C THR A 9 -42.26 -21.50 7.85
N LEU A 10 -42.02 -22.78 7.57
CA LEU A 10 -40.75 -23.29 7.12
C LEU A 10 -40.32 -22.61 5.82
N ILE A 11 -41.25 -22.32 4.92
CA ILE A 11 -40.98 -21.68 3.64
C ILE A 11 -40.55 -20.20 3.82
N GLU A 12 -41.14 -19.47 4.78
CA GLU A 12 -40.71 -18.09 5.08
C GLU A 12 -39.24 -18.05 5.55
N LEU A 13 -38.86 -19.01 6.39
CA LEU A 13 -37.48 -19.11 6.85
C LEU A 13 -36.51 -19.46 5.71
N MET A 14 -36.90 -20.41 4.84
CA MET A 14 -36.07 -20.82 3.69
C MET A 14 -35.83 -19.65 2.73
N VAL A 15 -36.87 -18.86 2.42
CA VAL A 15 -36.73 -17.71 1.52
C VAL A 15 -35.83 -16.65 2.12
N VAL A 16 -35.94 -16.34 3.40
CA VAL A 16 -35.08 -15.37 4.08
C VAL A 16 -33.63 -15.80 4.06
N VAL A 17 -33.33 -17.06 4.38
CA VAL A 17 -31.95 -17.59 4.34
C VAL A 17 -31.37 -17.57 2.93
N ALA A 18 -32.18 -17.90 1.91
CA ALA A 18 -31.75 -17.83 0.52
C ALA A 18 -31.39 -16.40 0.10
N ILE A 19 -32.20 -15.41 0.45
CA ILE A 19 -31.93 -13.99 0.13
C ILE A 19 -30.67 -13.51 0.85
N ILE A 20 -30.52 -13.81 2.15
CA ILE A 20 -29.32 -13.45 2.91
C ILE A 20 -28.08 -14.10 2.31
N GLY A 21 -28.15 -15.36 1.90
CA GLY A 21 -27.05 -16.07 1.27
C GLY A 21 -26.56 -15.39 -0.03
N VAL A 22 -27.48 -15.01 -0.90
CA VAL A 22 -27.15 -14.29 -2.14
C VAL A 22 -26.56 -12.92 -1.85
N LEU A 23 -27.13 -12.15 -0.92
CA LEU A 23 -26.63 -10.82 -0.55
C LEU A 23 -25.26 -10.90 0.10
N ALA A 24 -25.00 -11.90 0.96
CA ALA A 24 -23.69 -12.11 1.57
C ALA A 24 -22.61 -12.41 0.53
N LEU A 25 -22.91 -13.24 -0.48
CA LEU A 25 -21.96 -13.60 -1.55
C LEU A 25 -21.58 -12.38 -2.40
N LEU A 26 -22.56 -11.54 -2.75
CA LEU A 26 -22.32 -10.30 -3.50
C LEU A 26 -21.55 -9.27 -2.67
N GLY A 27 -21.90 -9.13 -1.38
CA GLY A 27 -21.22 -8.23 -0.44
C GLY A 27 -19.76 -8.57 -0.23
N LEU A 28 -19.41 -9.86 -0.12
CA LEU A 28 -18.03 -10.32 0.06
C LEU A 28 -17.14 -9.93 -1.14
N ARG A 29 -17.66 -10.07 -2.35
CA ARG A 29 -16.93 -9.73 -3.57
C ARG A 29 -16.61 -8.23 -3.68
N LEU A 30 -17.55 -7.38 -3.29
CA LEU A 30 -17.36 -5.93 -3.25
C LEU A 30 -16.37 -5.53 -2.14
N TYR A 31 -16.44 -6.19 -1.00
CA TYR A 31 -15.59 -5.91 0.16
C TYR A 31 -14.11 -6.18 -0.13
N THR A 32 -13.76 -7.30 -0.77
CA THR A 32 -12.37 -7.63 -1.12
C THR A 32 -11.75 -6.60 -2.06
N GLY A 33 -12.51 -6.13 -3.06
CA GLY A 33 -12.04 -5.08 -3.96
C GLY A 33 -11.80 -3.73 -3.25
N GLN A 34 -12.60 -3.37 -2.26
CA GLN A 34 -12.40 -2.16 -1.48
C GLN A 34 -11.19 -2.26 -0.55
N GLN A 35 -10.93 -3.45 0.04
CA GLN A 35 -9.73 -3.67 0.84
C GLN A 35 -8.45 -3.49 0.03
N GLN A 36 -8.38 -4.04 -1.18
CA GLN A 36 -7.21 -3.85 -2.04
C GLN A 36 -6.97 -2.37 -2.38
N LYS A 37 -8.03 -1.63 -2.71
CA LYS A 37 -7.93 -0.19 -2.95
C LYS A 37 -7.43 0.58 -1.73
N ALA A 38 -7.92 0.23 -0.54
CA ALA A 38 -7.47 0.85 0.72
C ALA A 38 -5.98 0.56 0.98
N LYS A 39 -5.52 -0.67 0.78
CA LYS A 39 -4.11 -1.05 0.93
C LYS A 39 -3.22 -0.31 -0.08
N ASN A 40 -3.63 -0.21 -1.34
CA ASN A 40 -2.92 0.55 -2.35
C ASN A 40 -2.84 2.06 -2.01
N ALA A 41 -3.87 2.61 -1.39
CA ALA A 41 -3.83 4.00 -0.90
C ALA A 41 -2.81 4.20 0.22
N ILE A 42 -2.65 3.22 1.12
CA ILE A 42 -1.61 3.23 2.17
C ILE A 42 -0.21 3.20 1.54
N VAL A 43 0.03 2.30 0.58
CA VAL A 43 1.32 2.24 -0.14
C VAL A 43 1.65 3.58 -0.81
N LYS A 44 0.66 4.19 -1.43
CA LYS A 44 0.82 5.51 -2.05
C LYS A 44 1.16 6.61 -1.03
N ALA A 45 0.53 6.58 0.14
CA ALA A 45 0.84 7.49 1.24
C ALA A 45 2.26 7.26 1.77
N ASN A 46 2.67 6.00 1.94
CA ASN A 46 4.03 5.62 2.36
C ASN A 46 5.07 6.13 1.37
N ALA A 47 4.84 5.97 0.06
CA ALA A 47 5.73 6.48 -0.98
C ALA A 47 5.85 8.01 -0.92
N GLY A 48 4.77 8.74 -0.65
CA GLY A 48 4.80 10.18 -0.41
C GLY A 48 5.61 10.56 0.82
N THR A 49 5.57 9.77 1.89
CA THR A 49 6.40 9.98 3.09
C THR A 49 7.88 9.81 2.76
N ILE A 50 8.26 8.75 2.06
CA ILE A 50 9.64 8.52 1.60
C ILE A 50 10.11 9.67 0.70
N GLN A 51 9.26 10.11 -0.23
CA GLN A 51 9.56 11.26 -1.10
C GLN A 51 9.91 12.51 -0.28
N THR A 52 9.10 12.82 0.73
CA THR A 52 9.31 14.00 1.58
C THR A 52 10.61 13.88 2.39
N LEU A 53 10.92 12.68 2.90
CA LEU A 53 12.17 12.43 3.63
C LEU A 53 13.40 12.57 2.73
N ILE A 54 13.37 12.01 1.53
CA ILE A 54 14.48 12.18 0.56
C ILE A 54 14.68 13.67 0.27
N GLN A 55 13.62 14.44 0.07
CA GLN A 55 13.73 15.89 -0.15
C GLN A 55 14.33 16.63 1.04
N ALA A 56 13.96 16.22 2.27
CA ALA A 56 14.51 16.81 3.49
C ALA A 56 16.01 16.49 3.65
N GLU A 57 16.41 15.23 3.43
CA GLU A 57 17.81 14.83 3.52
C GLU A 57 18.67 15.47 2.41
N LEU A 58 18.14 15.61 1.19
CA LEU A 58 18.83 16.30 0.10
C LEU A 58 19.03 17.80 0.35
N ALA A 59 18.28 18.41 1.25
CA ALA A 59 18.50 19.80 1.66
C ALA A 59 19.74 19.96 2.54
N ASP A 60 20.08 18.92 3.31
CA ASP A 60 21.16 18.96 4.31
C ASP A 60 22.40 18.14 3.89
N THR A 61 22.26 17.19 2.97
CA THR A 61 23.31 16.25 2.59
C THR A 61 23.44 16.09 1.07
N THR A 62 24.44 15.34 0.65
CA THR A 62 24.65 15.03 -0.79
C THR A 62 23.79 13.84 -1.24
N SER A 63 23.50 13.76 -2.54
CA SER A 63 22.78 12.64 -3.18
C SER A 63 23.39 11.27 -2.86
N SER A 64 24.71 11.17 -2.88
CA SER A 64 25.41 9.91 -2.55
C SER A 64 25.24 9.51 -1.07
N THR A 65 25.11 10.47 -0.16
CA THR A 65 24.80 10.17 1.26
C THR A 65 23.37 9.67 1.41
N VAL A 66 22.43 10.28 0.71
CA VAL A 66 21.03 9.84 0.72
C VAL A 66 20.90 8.45 0.09
N ASP A 67 21.65 8.15 -0.97
CA ASP A 67 21.68 6.82 -1.57
C ASP A 67 22.15 5.74 -0.58
N VAL A 68 23.20 5.99 0.18
CA VAL A 68 23.64 5.09 1.27
C VAL A 68 22.55 4.91 2.31
N MET A 69 21.84 5.99 2.71
CA MET A 69 20.73 5.90 3.69
C MET A 69 19.54 5.11 3.16
N VAL A 70 19.33 5.10 1.85
CA VAL A 70 18.32 4.26 1.18
C VAL A 70 18.75 2.79 1.22
N ASP A 71 19.99 2.50 0.85
CA ASP A 71 20.50 1.14 0.72
C ASP A 71 20.69 0.43 2.06
N ASP A 72 21.15 1.13 3.10
CA ASP A 72 21.32 0.58 4.44
C ASP A 72 20.02 0.51 5.25
N GLY A 73 18.93 1.06 4.71
CA GLY A 73 17.59 1.07 5.33
C GLY A 73 17.39 2.16 6.39
N THR A 74 18.38 3.01 6.66
CA THR A 74 18.29 4.08 7.67
C THR A 74 17.13 5.04 7.36
N LEU A 75 16.93 5.37 6.09
CA LEU A 75 15.85 6.25 5.65
C LEU A 75 14.47 5.61 5.89
N PHE A 76 14.34 4.32 5.63
CA PHE A 76 13.09 3.57 5.87
C PHE A 76 12.80 3.43 7.36
N ALA A 77 13.80 3.12 8.18
CA ALA A 77 13.65 3.06 9.64
C ALA A 77 13.22 4.42 10.23
N LYS A 78 13.77 5.53 9.70
CA LYS A 78 13.42 6.91 10.11
C LYS A 78 12.00 7.30 9.67
N SER A 79 11.51 6.74 8.57
CA SER A 79 10.20 7.08 8.01
C SER A 79 9.01 6.62 8.87
N GLY A 80 9.17 5.54 9.62
CA GLY A 80 8.10 4.92 10.40
C GLY A 80 6.96 4.33 9.56
N ILE A 81 7.17 4.10 8.26
CA ILE A 81 6.15 3.51 7.38
C ILE A 81 5.93 2.03 7.70
N HIS A 82 4.70 1.56 7.48
CA HIS A 82 4.30 0.17 7.71
C HIS A 82 3.70 -0.42 6.43
N ILE A 83 4.03 -1.68 6.18
CA ILE A 83 3.39 -2.47 5.13
C ILE A 83 1.94 -2.73 5.54
N PRO A 84 0.92 -2.55 4.68
CA PRO A 84 -0.49 -2.66 5.04
C PRO A 84 -0.91 -3.97 5.72
N ASP A 85 -0.26 -5.09 5.39
CA ASP A 85 -0.50 -6.42 5.98
C ASP A 85 0.71 -6.95 6.78
N GLY A 86 1.68 -6.06 7.08
CA GLY A 86 2.94 -6.44 7.70
C GLY A 86 3.36 -5.51 8.83
N GLY A 87 4.62 -5.68 9.20
CA GLY A 87 5.31 -4.83 10.18
C GLY A 87 5.84 -3.52 9.57
N PRO A 88 6.69 -2.82 10.34
CA PRO A 88 7.41 -1.64 9.82
C PRO A 88 8.29 -2.05 8.64
N GLN A 89 8.32 -1.22 7.60
CA GLN A 89 9.27 -1.37 6.52
C GLN A 89 10.57 -0.67 6.93
N ILE A 90 11.63 -1.44 7.10
CA ILE A 90 12.94 -0.96 7.57
C ILE A 90 14.05 -1.11 6.51
N THR A 91 13.73 -1.65 5.35
CA THR A 91 14.68 -1.89 4.26
C THR A 91 14.15 -1.37 2.94
N ASN A 92 15.07 -1.03 2.03
CA ASN A 92 14.76 -0.76 0.64
C ASN A 92 14.56 -2.10 -0.08
N ASP A 93 13.30 -2.46 -0.34
CA ASP A 93 12.96 -3.73 -0.96
C ASP A 93 12.70 -3.55 -2.46
N THR A 94 13.72 -3.79 -3.27
CA THR A 94 13.66 -3.71 -4.74
C THR A 94 13.07 -4.95 -5.40
N THR A 95 12.75 -5.99 -4.62
CA THR A 95 12.33 -7.31 -5.16
C THR A 95 10.85 -7.42 -5.48
N GLY A 96 10.09 -6.32 -5.41
CA GLY A 96 8.69 -6.32 -5.76
C GLY A 96 7.77 -6.98 -4.72
N VAL A 97 8.16 -6.94 -3.45
CA VAL A 97 7.28 -7.40 -2.35
C VAL A 97 6.02 -6.56 -2.31
N VAL A 98 4.89 -7.24 -2.33
CA VAL A 98 3.56 -6.62 -2.36
C VAL A 98 3.36 -5.65 -1.19
N GLY A 99 2.97 -4.44 -1.50
CA GLY A 99 2.66 -3.42 -0.49
C GLY A 99 3.86 -2.66 0.08
N THR A 100 5.05 -2.87 -0.44
CA THR A 100 6.25 -2.14 -0.05
C THR A 100 6.50 -0.91 -0.91
N VAL A 101 7.34 -0.02 -0.42
CA VAL A 101 7.91 1.10 -1.18
C VAL A 101 9.38 0.80 -1.42
N TYR A 102 9.86 1.03 -2.63
CA TYR A 102 11.28 0.95 -2.93
C TYR A 102 11.77 2.19 -3.68
N VAL A 103 13.05 2.47 -3.52
CA VAL A 103 13.73 3.63 -4.11
C VAL A 103 14.89 3.15 -4.95
N VAL A 104 15.04 3.71 -6.13
CA VAL A 104 16.19 3.48 -7.01
C VAL A 104 16.89 4.81 -7.23
N TYR A 105 18.16 4.87 -6.86
CA TYR A 105 19.02 5.99 -7.22
C TYR A 105 19.63 5.77 -8.60
N ILE A 106 19.63 6.79 -9.41
CA ILE A 106 20.17 6.75 -10.75
C ILE A 106 21.10 7.95 -10.93
N ASP A 107 22.37 7.64 -11.16
CA ASP A 107 23.39 8.59 -11.59
C ASP A 107 23.64 8.40 -13.08
N THR A 108 23.36 9.41 -13.87
CA THR A 108 23.53 9.35 -15.32
C THR A 108 24.90 9.87 -15.74
N PRO A 109 25.49 9.35 -16.84
CA PRO A 109 26.74 9.86 -17.39
C PRO A 109 26.70 11.35 -17.74
N ALA A 110 25.51 11.93 -17.88
CA ALA A 110 25.30 13.36 -18.10
C ALA A 110 25.41 14.20 -16.81
N GLY A 111 25.61 13.56 -15.65
CA GLY A 111 25.69 14.22 -14.34
C GLY A 111 24.32 14.62 -13.78
N GLU A 112 23.23 14.03 -14.27
CA GLU A 112 21.91 14.14 -13.68
C GLU A 112 21.71 13.00 -12.68
N GLU A 113 21.44 13.36 -11.44
CA GLU A 113 21.17 12.41 -10.36
C GLU A 113 19.71 12.50 -9.97
N TYR A 114 19.03 11.37 -9.87
CA TYR A 114 17.65 11.35 -9.43
C TYR A 114 17.30 10.08 -8.67
N PHE A 115 16.30 10.19 -7.79
CA PHE A 115 15.70 9.09 -7.05
C PHE A 115 14.35 8.76 -7.66
N THR A 116 14.14 7.51 -8.04
CA THR A 116 12.83 7.00 -8.46
C THR A 116 12.20 6.24 -7.29
N ILE A 117 11.05 6.71 -6.83
CA ILE A 117 10.32 6.12 -5.71
C ILE A 117 9.12 5.39 -6.28
N ASN A 118 9.02 4.11 -5.96
CA ASN A 118 7.97 3.23 -6.44
C ASN A 118 7.23 2.59 -5.27
N GLY A 119 5.91 2.44 -5.42
CA GLY A 119 5.07 1.72 -4.47
C GLY A 119 4.49 0.47 -5.12
N ASN A 120 4.83 -0.72 -4.59
CA ASN A 120 4.34 -2.01 -5.08
C ASN A 120 2.87 -2.23 -4.78
N SER A 121 2.09 -2.58 -5.81
CA SER A 121 0.66 -2.88 -5.69
C SER A 121 0.38 -4.07 -4.77
N PHE A 122 -0.77 -4.03 -4.11
CA PHE A 122 -1.38 -5.19 -3.44
C PHE A 122 -2.15 -6.11 -4.42
N SER A 123 -2.11 -5.84 -5.71
CA SER A 123 -2.75 -6.68 -6.74
C SER A 123 -1.84 -7.84 -7.14
N THR A 124 -2.44 -9.00 -7.40
CA THR A 124 -1.76 -10.17 -7.99
C THR A 124 -1.23 -9.91 -9.40
N ASP A 125 -1.65 -8.83 -10.05
CA ASP A 125 -1.23 -8.47 -11.40
C ASP A 125 0.11 -7.70 -11.44
N GLY A 126 0.73 -7.50 -10.27
CA GLY A 126 2.09 -7.01 -10.08
C GLY A 126 2.42 -5.75 -10.89
N GLY A 127 1.97 -4.60 -10.42
CA GLY A 127 2.35 -3.31 -11.00
C GLY A 127 2.58 -2.27 -9.90
N ASP A 128 3.30 -1.21 -10.21
CA ASP A 128 3.46 -0.10 -9.28
C ASP A 128 2.17 0.72 -9.22
N VAL A 129 1.68 0.97 -8.01
CA VAL A 129 0.54 1.88 -7.80
C VAL A 129 0.97 3.34 -7.75
N PHE A 130 2.26 3.57 -7.63
CA PHE A 130 2.86 4.89 -7.53
C PHE A 130 4.29 4.86 -8.06
N THR A 131 4.63 5.80 -8.91
CA THR A 131 6.01 6.05 -9.37
C THR A 131 6.21 7.56 -9.46
N THR A 132 7.27 8.05 -8.88
CA THR A 132 7.69 9.45 -8.99
C THR A 132 9.21 9.54 -9.00
N SER A 133 9.73 10.57 -9.66
CA SER A 133 11.16 10.84 -9.71
C SER A 133 11.46 12.19 -9.10
N LEU A 134 12.50 12.25 -8.28
CA LEU A 134 13.07 13.44 -7.68
C LEU A 134 14.45 13.69 -8.25
N THR A 135 14.66 14.86 -8.85
CA THR A 135 16.00 15.29 -9.27
C THR A 135 16.77 15.75 -8.05
N ALA A 136 17.94 15.16 -7.81
CA ALA A 136 18.91 15.67 -6.85
C ALA A 136 19.62 16.86 -7.50
N ARG A 137 19.23 18.07 -7.13
CA ARG A 137 19.96 19.26 -7.54
C ARG A 137 21.20 19.40 -6.65
N LYS A 138 22.36 19.51 -7.29
CA LYS A 138 23.58 19.97 -6.64
C LYS A 138 23.45 21.45 -6.27
#